data_8bc8d89c4f35bf7aa0c2fb0ff1a07889
#
_entry.id   8bc8d89c4f35bf7aa0c2fb0ff1a07889
#
_cell.length_a   1.000
_cell.length_b   1.000
_cell.length_c   1.000
_cell.angle_alpha   90.00
_cell.angle_beta   90.00
_cell.angle_gamma   90.00
#
_symmetry.space_group_name_H-M   'P 1'
#
loop_
_entity.id
_entity.type
_entity.pdbx_description
1 polymer ?
#
loop_
_entity_poly.entity_id
_entity_poly.type
_entity_poly.pdbx_seq_one_letter_code
_entity_poly.pdbx_strand_id
1 'polypeptide(L)'
;MVVGRVADVAVKGWAALALMALAAAACSSSHSPAVTAKPRNVFVIVMENHSASEALSAPFTASLAQRYGVAQNYHAVAHPSVPNYLALTSGSTWGLQDDSYHVLPASDLGTQLTNAHVTWRAYMEGLTSRGCLDSPVPYDPGHDPFAYYGGQCPANVVPLSELGPDLNGAATPRFVWITPDMCHDTHNCDVAVGDSWLRQEVGQITASPAWKSGGVLFITWDEDDSSSDNHVLTLVVAQGTGHRSSSKPYTHYSLLATVEDLLGVGRLGQASGATPMSDLLPS
;
A
#
# COMPACT_ATOMS: atom_id res chain seq x y z
N MET A 1 34.97 88.24 -57.56
CA MET A 1 34.20 89.29 -56.86
C MET A 1 33.54 88.67 -55.68
N VAL A 2 33.84 89.19 -54.46
CA VAL A 2 33.13 89.05 -53.19
C VAL A 2 33.24 87.68 -52.51
N VAL A 3 34.18 87.44 -51.67
CA VAL A 3 34.34 87.60 -50.22
C VAL A 3 33.16 87.20 -49.37
N GLY A 4 33.35 86.27 -48.46
CA GLY A 4 32.41 86.00 -47.40
C GLY A 4 32.90 84.91 -46.41
N ARG A 5 33.49 85.34 -45.46
CA ARG A 5 33.90 85.04 -44.10
C ARG A 5 33.55 83.69 -43.52
N VAL A 6 34.63 83.16 -42.88
CA VAL A 6 34.67 82.12 -41.85
C VAL A 6 33.95 82.56 -40.57
N ALA A 7 33.30 81.65 -39.89
CA ALA A 7 32.98 81.76 -38.48
C ALA A 7 33.17 80.40 -37.77
N ASP A 8 34.16 80.46 -36.88
CA ASP A 8 34.42 79.41 -35.87
C ASP A 8 33.21 79.22 -34.91
N VAL A 9 32.85 77.96 -34.63
CA VAL A 9 32.08 77.67 -33.50
C VAL A 9 32.67 76.46 -32.72
N ALA A 10 32.97 76.73 -31.50
CA ALA A 10 33.62 75.88 -30.55
C ALA A 10 32.83 74.62 -30.19
N VAL A 11 33.51 73.49 -30.23
CA VAL A 11 33.05 72.21 -29.74
C VAL A 11 33.12 72.15 -28.23
N LYS A 12 32.02 72.12 -27.50
CA LYS A 12 31.95 71.75 -26.07
C LYS A 12 31.70 70.24 -25.96
N GLY A 13 32.72 69.54 -25.45
CA GLY A 13 32.60 68.12 -25.13
C GLY A 13 31.66 67.88 -23.94
N TRP A 14 30.77 66.98 -24.10
CA TRP A 14 30.01 66.38 -23.02
C TRP A 14 30.41 64.91 -22.90
N ALA A 15 31.11 64.61 -21.79
CA ALA A 15 31.40 63.23 -21.40
C ALA A 15 30.12 62.61 -20.85
N ALA A 16 29.59 61.66 -21.55
CA ALA A 16 28.49 60.82 -21.07
C ALA A 16 29.09 59.65 -20.26
N LEU A 17 28.87 59.66 -18.92
CA LEU A 17 29.10 58.52 -18.08
C LEU A 17 28.01 57.49 -18.35
N ALA A 18 28.34 56.35 -18.95
CA ALA A 18 27.49 55.19 -19.05
C ALA A 18 27.54 54.40 -17.72
N LEU A 19 26.48 54.50 -16.87
CA LEU A 19 26.25 53.59 -15.78
C LEU A 19 25.80 52.26 -16.32
N MET A 20 26.64 51.22 -16.26
CA MET A 20 26.23 49.83 -16.42
C MET A 20 25.51 49.34 -15.14
N ALA A 21 24.21 49.25 -15.18
CA ALA A 21 23.42 48.54 -14.17
C ALA A 21 23.53 47.03 -14.42
N LEU A 22 24.31 46.30 -13.60
CA LEU A 22 24.27 44.85 -13.55
C LEU A 22 22.92 44.44 -12.94
N ALA A 23 21.97 43.97 -13.75
CA ALA A 23 20.81 43.27 -13.30
C ALA A 23 21.23 41.83 -12.89
N ALA A 24 21.35 41.59 -11.57
CA ALA A 24 21.49 40.26 -11.02
C ALA A 24 20.14 39.55 -11.21
N ALA A 25 20.02 38.68 -12.21
CA ALA A 25 18.88 37.77 -12.37
C ALA A 25 18.98 36.71 -11.25
N ALA A 26 18.22 36.90 -10.14
CA ALA A 26 18.00 35.89 -9.16
C ALA A 26 17.12 34.79 -9.80
N CYS A 27 17.75 33.68 -10.19
CA CYS A 27 16.99 32.44 -10.51
C CYS A 27 16.34 31.94 -9.24
N SER A 28 15.09 32.38 -8.97
CA SER A 28 14.23 31.72 -8.00
C SER A 28 13.85 30.38 -8.60
N SER A 29 14.53 29.31 -8.18
CA SER A 29 14.08 27.95 -8.42
C SER A 29 12.77 27.75 -7.65
N SER A 30 11.65 27.96 -8.31
CA SER A 30 10.34 27.56 -7.81
C SER A 30 10.33 26.04 -7.76
N HIS A 31 10.60 25.46 -6.58
CA HIS A 31 10.26 24.08 -6.28
C HIS A 31 8.73 24.00 -6.26
N SER A 32 8.13 23.65 -7.38
CA SER A 32 6.76 23.16 -7.36
C SER A 32 6.75 21.91 -6.48
N PRO A 33 5.86 21.79 -5.47
CA PRO A 33 5.73 20.54 -4.73
C PRO A 33 5.43 19.45 -5.76
N ALA A 34 6.23 18.40 -5.77
CA ALA A 34 5.99 17.24 -6.60
C ALA A 34 4.59 16.72 -6.22
N VAL A 35 3.65 16.81 -7.15
CA VAL A 35 2.37 16.13 -7.01
C VAL A 35 2.70 14.66 -7.02
N THR A 36 2.68 14.03 -5.85
CA THR A 36 2.90 12.59 -5.73
C THR A 36 1.76 11.89 -6.48
N ALA A 37 2.11 11.30 -7.61
CA ALA A 37 1.14 10.52 -8.37
C ALA A 37 0.64 9.37 -7.48
N LYS A 38 -0.69 9.18 -7.40
CA LYS A 38 -1.25 8.03 -6.70
C LYS A 38 -0.57 6.74 -7.20
N PRO A 39 -0.24 5.78 -6.31
CA PRO A 39 0.37 4.53 -6.73
C PRO A 39 -0.49 3.85 -7.78
N ARG A 40 0.16 3.21 -8.75
CA ARG A 40 -0.57 2.49 -9.82
C ARG A 40 -1.12 1.17 -9.33
N ASN A 41 -0.38 0.50 -8.45
CA ASN A 41 -0.75 -0.80 -7.90
C ASN A 41 -0.64 -0.77 -6.38
N VAL A 42 -1.63 -1.33 -5.70
CA VAL A 42 -1.68 -1.50 -4.25
C VAL A 42 -1.70 -2.99 -3.96
N PHE A 43 -0.74 -3.43 -3.16
CA PHE A 43 -0.58 -4.82 -2.74
C PHE A 43 -0.84 -4.93 -1.25
N VAL A 44 -1.49 -5.99 -0.81
CA VAL A 44 -1.71 -6.34 0.60
C VAL A 44 -1.34 -7.81 0.79
N ILE A 45 -0.49 -8.10 1.77
CA ILE A 45 -0.22 -9.45 2.27
C ILE A 45 -0.71 -9.50 3.71
N VAL A 46 -1.48 -10.51 4.06
CA VAL A 46 -1.94 -10.76 5.44
C VAL A 46 -1.32 -12.04 5.94
N MET A 47 -0.63 -11.93 7.07
CA MET A 47 0.00 -13.00 7.83
C MET A 47 -0.84 -13.29 9.08
N GLU A 48 -0.50 -14.32 9.82
CA GLU A 48 -1.34 -14.90 10.88
C GLU A 48 -0.70 -14.96 12.26
N ASN A 49 -1.53 -14.66 13.26
CA ASN A 49 -1.40 -15.04 14.68
C ASN A 49 -0.07 -14.73 15.35
N HIS A 50 0.58 -13.60 15.03
CA HIS A 50 1.78 -13.20 15.75
C HIS A 50 1.77 -11.73 16.16
N SER A 51 2.22 -11.48 17.38
CA SER A 51 2.46 -10.14 17.89
C SER A 51 3.52 -9.41 17.06
N ALA A 52 3.49 -8.07 17.11
CA ALA A 52 4.49 -7.25 16.42
C ALA A 52 5.92 -7.61 16.83
N SER A 53 6.14 -7.97 18.10
CA SER A 53 7.47 -8.34 18.61
C SER A 53 7.95 -9.69 18.07
N GLU A 54 7.06 -10.67 17.93
CA GLU A 54 7.38 -11.97 17.36
C GLU A 54 7.67 -11.86 15.86
N ALA A 55 6.81 -11.16 15.11
CA ALA A 55 7.04 -10.91 13.70
C ALA A 55 8.38 -10.20 13.43
N LEU A 56 8.77 -9.25 14.31
CA LEU A 56 10.05 -8.54 14.23
C LEU A 56 11.25 -9.38 14.67
N SER A 57 11.06 -10.55 15.28
CA SER A 57 12.16 -11.47 15.58
C SER A 57 12.74 -12.12 14.31
N ALA A 58 11.98 -12.13 13.23
CA ALA A 58 12.38 -12.71 11.95
C ALA A 58 13.27 -11.74 11.13
N PRO A 59 14.42 -12.21 10.60
CA PRO A 59 15.45 -11.33 10.05
C PRO A 59 15.01 -10.51 8.83
N PHE A 60 14.26 -11.10 7.89
CA PHE A 60 13.83 -10.38 6.69
C PHE A 60 12.75 -9.35 7.04
N THR A 61 11.76 -9.73 7.83
CA THR A 61 10.70 -8.84 8.33
C THR A 61 11.30 -7.67 9.10
N ALA A 62 12.25 -7.92 10.01
CA ALA A 62 12.98 -6.85 10.70
C ALA A 62 13.76 -5.94 9.73
N SER A 63 14.35 -6.49 8.68
CA SER A 63 15.04 -5.68 7.66
C SER A 63 14.10 -4.78 6.86
N LEU A 64 12.86 -5.21 6.60
CA LEU A 64 11.83 -4.38 5.99
C LEU A 64 11.42 -3.24 6.92
N ALA A 65 11.21 -3.54 8.22
CA ALA A 65 10.88 -2.54 9.23
C ALA A 65 11.97 -1.46 9.38
N GLN A 66 13.24 -1.84 9.24
CA GLN A 66 14.35 -0.88 9.28
C GLN A 66 14.46 0.00 8.04
N ARG A 67 13.90 -0.41 6.92
CA ARG A 67 14.03 0.27 5.62
C ARG A 67 12.82 1.07 5.21
N TYR A 68 11.64 0.71 5.66
CA TYR A 68 10.36 1.21 5.17
C TYR A 68 9.47 1.75 6.28
N GLY A 69 8.21 1.99 5.98
CA GLY A 69 7.22 2.48 6.93
C GLY A 69 6.80 1.44 7.96
N VAL A 70 6.72 1.82 9.23
CA VAL A 70 6.25 0.97 10.33
C VAL A 70 5.17 1.70 11.11
N ALA A 71 4.00 1.08 11.24
CA ALA A 71 2.95 1.50 12.16
C ALA A 71 3.25 0.90 13.55
N GLN A 72 3.82 1.71 14.44
CA GLN A 72 4.27 1.26 15.77
C GLN A 72 3.14 1.04 16.77
N ASN A 73 1.96 1.54 16.48
CA ASN A 73 0.78 1.45 17.33
C ASN A 73 -0.41 0.99 16.49
N TYR A 74 -0.28 -0.25 15.98
CA TYR A 74 -1.31 -0.86 15.15
C TYR A 74 -1.90 -2.07 15.86
N HIS A 75 -3.21 -2.05 16.07
CA HIS A 75 -3.92 -3.13 16.74
C HIS A 75 -4.94 -3.76 15.78
N ALA A 76 -4.98 -5.07 15.77
CA ALA A 76 -6.09 -5.80 15.17
C ALA A 76 -7.39 -5.51 15.95
N VAL A 77 -8.52 -5.90 15.40
CA VAL A 77 -9.82 -5.43 15.93
C VAL A 77 -10.62 -6.50 16.66
N ALA A 78 -10.22 -7.75 16.55
CA ALA A 78 -10.93 -8.89 17.12
C ALA A 78 -9.99 -10.08 17.37
N HIS A 79 -10.54 -11.09 18.02
CA HIS A 79 -10.20 -12.50 18.02
C HIS A 79 -11.50 -13.28 17.82
N PRO A 80 -11.50 -14.38 17.08
CA PRO A 80 -10.43 -14.97 16.29
C PRO A 80 -10.24 -14.31 14.91
N SER A 81 -9.56 -15.00 13.95
CA SER A 81 -9.06 -14.47 12.67
C SER A 81 -10.12 -13.91 11.72
N VAL A 82 -11.19 -14.66 11.45
CA VAL A 82 -12.19 -14.29 10.42
C VAL A 82 -12.73 -12.86 10.58
N PRO A 83 -13.14 -12.38 11.77
CA PRO A 83 -13.56 -10.99 11.96
C PRO A 83 -12.52 -9.94 11.52
N ASN A 84 -11.22 -10.23 11.64
CA ASN A 84 -10.15 -9.32 11.22
C ASN A 84 -10.00 -9.27 9.70
N TYR A 85 -10.06 -10.41 9.01
CA TYR A 85 -10.11 -10.44 7.54
C TYR A 85 -11.29 -9.67 6.96
N LEU A 86 -12.46 -9.82 7.61
CA LEU A 86 -13.66 -9.08 7.21
C LEU A 86 -13.51 -7.57 7.48
N ALA A 87 -12.90 -7.19 8.59
CA ALA A 87 -12.59 -5.78 8.90
C ALA A 87 -11.65 -5.16 7.85
N LEU A 88 -10.63 -5.89 7.41
CA LEU A 88 -9.68 -5.48 6.38
C LEU A 88 -10.32 -5.29 4.99
N THR A 89 -11.44 -5.96 4.73
CA THR A 89 -12.05 -5.98 3.39
C THR A 89 -13.44 -5.35 3.31
N SER A 90 -14.12 -5.11 4.44
CA SER A 90 -15.44 -4.47 4.44
C SER A 90 -15.59 -3.32 5.43
N GLY A 91 -14.60 -3.11 6.30
CA GLY A 91 -14.70 -2.14 7.39
C GLY A 91 -15.67 -2.59 8.48
N SER A 92 -15.98 -3.87 8.59
CA SER A 92 -16.87 -4.43 9.59
C SER A 92 -16.46 -5.85 9.97
N THR A 93 -16.52 -6.19 11.25
CA THR A 93 -16.43 -7.58 11.73
C THR A 93 -17.72 -8.35 11.54
N TRP A 94 -18.78 -7.67 11.10
CA TRP A 94 -20.16 -8.19 10.99
C TRP A 94 -20.71 -8.76 12.30
N GLY A 95 -20.06 -8.46 13.43
CA GLY A 95 -20.43 -8.96 14.75
C GLY A 95 -20.09 -10.44 14.97
N LEU A 96 -19.29 -11.03 14.08
CA LEU A 96 -18.82 -12.41 14.21
C LEU A 96 -17.78 -12.51 15.34
N GLN A 97 -17.78 -13.65 16.02
CA GLN A 97 -16.92 -13.99 17.14
C GLN A 97 -16.37 -15.42 17.02
N ASP A 98 -16.35 -15.94 15.82
CA ASP A 98 -15.88 -17.29 15.48
C ASP A 98 -15.30 -17.32 14.06
N ASP A 99 -14.63 -18.41 13.68
CA ASP A 99 -14.06 -18.65 12.35
C ASP A 99 -14.97 -19.47 11.44
N SER A 100 -16.25 -19.60 11.83
CA SER A 100 -17.22 -20.31 10.98
C SER A 100 -17.52 -19.52 9.72
N TYR A 101 -17.82 -20.26 8.65
CA TYR A 101 -18.23 -19.62 7.40
C TYR A 101 -19.65 -19.05 7.52
N HIS A 102 -19.81 -17.79 7.17
CA HIS A 102 -21.07 -17.05 7.12
C HIS A 102 -21.25 -16.38 5.77
N VAL A 103 -22.42 -16.53 5.17
CA VAL A 103 -22.75 -15.76 3.97
C VAL A 103 -23.10 -14.33 4.35
N LEU A 104 -22.32 -13.38 3.88
CA LEU A 104 -22.50 -11.96 4.14
C LEU A 104 -23.04 -11.22 2.90
N PRO A 105 -23.66 -10.05 3.08
CA PRO A 105 -24.01 -9.20 1.94
C PRO A 105 -22.78 -8.82 1.11
N ALA A 106 -22.92 -8.67 -0.21
CA ALA A 106 -21.89 -8.22 -1.13
C ALA A 106 -21.59 -6.71 -0.92
N SER A 107 -20.99 -6.38 0.22
CA SER A 107 -20.64 -5.01 0.65
C SER A 107 -19.21 -5.00 1.18
N ASP A 108 -18.28 -5.26 0.27
CA ASP A 108 -16.85 -5.43 0.51
C ASP A 108 -16.03 -4.69 -0.54
N LEU A 109 -14.73 -4.63 -0.32
CA LEU A 109 -13.77 -3.97 -1.21
C LEU A 109 -13.77 -4.58 -2.62
N GLY A 110 -13.85 -5.92 -2.75
CA GLY A 110 -13.89 -6.60 -4.06
C GLY A 110 -15.11 -6.19 -4.88
N THR A 111 -16.30 -6.21 -4.28
CA THR A 111 -17.54 -5.73 -4.87
C THR A 111 -17.47 -4.24 -5.23
N GLN A 112 -16.93 -3.41 -4.32
CA GLN A 112 -16.76 -1.98 -4.54
C GLN A 112 -15.83 -1.68 -5.72
N LEU A 113 -14.68 -2.37 -5.79
CA LEU A 113 -13.71 -2.20 -6.88
C LEU A 113 -14.30 -2.64 -8.23
N THR A 114 -15.04 -3.75 -8.24
CA THR A 114 -15.75 -4.23 -9.44
C THR A 114 -16.73 -3.18 -9.95
N ASN A 115 -17.54 -2.60 -9.06
CA ASN A 115 -18.51 -1.56 -9.41
C ASN A 115 -17.83 -0.26 -9.87
N ALA A 116 -16.65 0.04 -9.33
CA ALA A 116 -15.83 1.20 -9.73
C ALA A 116 -14.96 0.95 -10.97
N HIS A 117 -15.04 -0.23 -11.59
CA HIS A 117 -14.18 -0.64 -12.72
C HIS A 117 -12.67 -0.57 -12.40
N VAL A 118 -12.31 -0.78 -11.14
CA VAL A 118 -10.93 -0.93 -10.69
C VAL A 118 -10.56 -2.40 -10.73
N THR A 119 -9.53 -2.75 -11.50
CA THR A 119 -9.10 -4.15 -11.61
C THR A 119 -8.53 -4.65 -10.29
N TRP A 120 -8.91 -5.85 -9.88
CA TRP A 120 -8.43 -6.47 -8.65
C TRP A 120 -8.35 -7.98 -8.78
N ARG A 121 -7.46 -8.59 -8.00
CA ARG A 121 -7.37 -10.03 -7.77
C ARG A 121 -6.93 -10.32 -6.34
N ALA A 122 -7.43 -11.43 -5.82
CA ALA A 122 -7.00 -12.03 -4.57
C ALA A 122 -6.32 -13.36 -4.89
N TYR A 123 -5.07 -13.48 -4.49
CA TYR A 123 -4.21 -14.64 -4.74
C TYR A 123 -4.10 -15.45 -3.46
N MET A 124 -4.68 -16.64 -3.47
CA MET A 124 -4.73 -17.53 -2.32
C MET A 124 -3.80 -18.72 -2.53
N GLU A 125 -2.84 -18.90 -1.62
CA GLU A 125 -1.98 -20.06 -1.66
C GLU A 125 -2.76 -21.32 -1.25
N GLY A 126 -2.53 -22.44 -1.93
CA GLY A 126 -3.25 -23.68 -1.70
C GLY A 126 -4.66 -23.76 -2.29
N LEU A 127 -5.19 -22.66 -2.85
CA LEU A 127 -6.48 -22.68 -3.55
C LEU A 127 -6.42 -23.61 -4.76
N THR A 128 -7.42 -24.46 -4.89
CA THR A 128 -7.53 -25.44 -5.98
C THR A 128 -8.79 -25.23 -6.80
N SER A 129 -8.94 -26.00 -7.88
CA SER A 129 -10.16 -26.01 -8.69
C SER A 129 -11.43 -26.48 -7.93
N ARG A 130 -11.30 -26.91 -6.67
CA ARG A 130 -12.42 -27.24 -5.81
C ARG A 130 -13.14 -25.99 -5.27
N GLY A 131 -12.52 -24.81 -5.41
CA GLY A 131 -13.10 -23.53 -5.03
C GLY A 131 -12.78 -23.09 -3.61
N CYS A 132 -13.23 -21.87 -3.25
CA CYS A 132 -12.87 -21.18 -2.03
C CYS A 132 -13.31 -21.88 -0.73
N LEU A 133 -14.32 -22.72 -0.76
CA LEU A 133 -14.82 -23.39 0.45
C LEU A 133 -14.39 -24.86 0.55
N ASP A 134 -13.99 -25.47 -0.57
CA ASP A 134 -13.73 -26.91 -0.65
C ASP A 134 -12.26 -27.24 -0.95
N SER A 135 -11.39 -26.26 -1.08
CA SER A 135 -9.96 -26.48 -1.24
C SER A 135 -9.37 -27.06 0.05
N PRO A 136 -8.51 -28.09 -0.06
CA PRO A 136 -8.00 -28.77 1.12
C PRO A 136 -6.87 -27.95 1.80
N VAL A 137 -6.62 -28.26 3.07
CA VAL A 137 -5.40 -27.80 3.75
C VAL A 137 -4.17 -28.06 2.88
N PRO A 138 -3.18 -27.18 2.86
CA PRO A 138 -2.96 -26.05 3.79
C PRO A 138 -3.71 -24.75 3.48
N TYR A 139 -4.57 -24.70 2.47
CA TYR A 139 -5.49 -23.57 2.29
C TYR A 139 -6.52 -23.52 3.41
N ASP A 140 -6.86 -22.32 3.90
CA ASP A 140 -7.96 -22.10 4.83
C ASP A 140 -9.03 -21.17 4.24
N PRO A 141 -10.31 -21.60 4.15
CA PRO A 141 -11.42 -20.74 3.75
C PRO A 141 -11.62 -19.52 4.67
N GLY A 142 -11.27 -19.63 5.94
CA GLY A 142 -11.33 -18.54 6.92
C GLY A 142 -10.43 -17.36 6.56
N HIS A 143 -9.32 -17.64 5.87
CA HIS A 143 -8.36 -16.63 5.44
C HIS A 143 -8.64 -16.08 4.02
N ASP A 144 -9.76 -16.48 3.41
CA ASP A 144 -10.25 -15.92 2.15
C ASP A 144 -11.50 -15.06 2.38
N PRO A 145 -11.34 -13.77 2.75
CA PRO A 145 -12.49 -12.93 3.09
C PRO A 145 -13.46 -12.74 1.93
N PHE A 146 -13.00 -12.82 0.69
CA PHE A 146 -13.84 -12.58 -0.48
C PHE A 146 -14.84 -13.69 -0.74
N ALA A 147 -14.63 -14.89 -0.19
CA ALA A 147 -15.56 -16.00 -0.27
C ALA A 147 -16.84 -15.81 0.58
N TYR A 148 -16.79 -14.91 1.58
CA TYR A 148 -17.91 -14.65 2.47
C TYR A 148 -18.99 -13.78 1.83
N TYR A 149 -18.62 -12.87 0.93
CA TYR A 149 -19.55 -11.88 0.39
C TYR A 149 -20.37 -12.42 -0.78
N GLY A 150 -21.69 -12.41 -0.63
CA GLY A 150 -22.61 -12.94 -1.64
C GLY A 150 -22.67 -14.46 -1.71
N GLY A 151 -21.93 -15.19 -0.86
CA GLY A 151 -21.98 -16.65 -0.76
C GLY A 151 -21.46 -17.41 -1.98
N GLN A 152 -20.53 -16.79 -2.72
CA GLN A 152 -19.90 -17.40 -3.90
C GLN A 152 -18.42 -17.06 -3.94
N CYS A 153 -17.61 -17.98 -4.47
CA CYS A 153 -16.21 -17.70 -4.78
C CYS A 153 -16.12 -16.77 -6.00
N PRO A 154 -15.64 -15.51 -5.85
CA PRO A 154 -15.52 -14.60 -6.98
C PRO A 154 -14.48 -15.09 -7.98
N ALA A 155 -14.69 -14.86 -9.28
CA ALA A 155 -13.71 -15.19 -10.31
C ALA A 155 -12.37 -14.42 -10.18
N ASN A 156 -12.34 -13.39 -9.35
CA ASN A 156 -11.15 -12.61 -9.02
C ASN A 156 -10.27 -13.29 -7.95
N VAL A 157 -10.80 -14.29 -7.24
CA VAL A 157 -10.06 -15.13 -6.28
C VAL A 157 -9.43 -16.26 -7.06
N VAL A 158 -8.11 -16.31 -7.04
CA VAL A 158 -7.32 -17.21 -7.89
C VAL A 158 -6.18 -17.86 -7.11
N PRO A 159 -5.63 -18.99 -7.57
CA PRO A 159 -4.45 -19.57 -6.94
C PRO A 159 -3.23 -18.63 -6.96
N LEU A 160 -2.41 -18.65 -5.89
CA LEU A 160 -1.19 -17.84 -5.79
C LEU A 160 -0.24 -18.04 -6.98
N SER A 161 -0.26 -19.21 -7.60
CA SER A 161 0.56 -19.51 -8.81
C SER A 161 0.30 -18.56 -9.99
N GLU A 162 -0.84 -17.86 -10.02
CA GLU A 162 -1.15 -16.86 -11.05
C GLU A 162 -0.48 -15.50 -10.78
N LEU A 163 0.03 -15.25 -9.57
CA LEU A 163 0.64 -13.96 -9.21
C LEU A 163 1.86 -13.64 -10.09
N GLY A 164 2.79 -14.56 -10.23
CA GLY A 164 3.99 -14.35 -11.03
C GLY A 164 3.70 -13.99 -12.50
N PRO A 165 2.85 -14.74 -13.23
CA PRO A 165 2.37 -14.38 -14.55
C PRO A 165 1.75 -12.97 -14.62
N ASP A 166 0.87 -12.62 -13.67
CA ASP A 166 0.22 -11.31 -13.65
C ASP A 166 1.18 -10.17 -13.34
N LEU A 167 2.14 -10.36 -12.44
CA LEU A 167 3.17 -9.37 -12.12
C LEU A 167 4.07 -9.04 -13.32
N ASN A 168 4.32 -10.01 -14.19
CA ASN A 168 5.17 -9.89 -15.38
C ASN A 168 4.37 -9.62 -16.66
N GLY A 169 3.05 -9.69 -16.58
CA GLY A 169 2.12 -9.46 -17.68
C GLY A 169 1.90 -7.98 -17.98
N ALA A 170 1.12 -7.71 -19.04
CA ALA A 170 0.77 -6.35 -19.45
C ALA A 170 -0.31 -5.71 -18.56
N ALA A 171 -0.95 -6.47 -17.69
CA ALA A 171 -2.16 -6.06 -16.96
C ALA A 171 -2.18 -6.54 -15.50
N THR A 172 -1.15 -6.21 -14.72
CA THR A 172 -1.21 -6.41 -13.27
C THR A 172 -2.42 -5.66 -12.69
N PRO A 173 -3.28 -6.31 -11.88
CA PRO A 173 -4.42 -5.65 -11.27
C PRO A 173 -4.00 -4.45 -10.43
N ARG A 174 -4.83 -3.42 -10.37
CA ARG A 174 -4.57 -2.24 -9.54
C ARG A 174 -4.58 -2.56 -8.05
N PHE A 175 -5.41 -3.49 -7.63
CA PHE A 175 -5.42 -4.03 -6.28
C PHE A 175 -5.08 -5.52 -6.29
N VAL A 176 -4.12 -5.89 -5.47
CA VAL A 176 -3.59 -7.24 -5.32
C VAL A 176 -3.66 -7.60 -3.84
N TRP A 177 -4.48 -8.57 -3.51
CA TRP A 177 -4.54 -9.18 -2.19
C TRP A 177 -3.83 -10.53 -2.23
N ILE A 178 -3.09 -10.87 -1.19
CA ILE A 178 -2.34 -12.13 -1.10
C ILE A 178 -2.54 -12.72 0.29
N THR A 179 -3.01 -13.95 0.33
CA THR A 179 -3.07 -14.76 1.55
C THR A 179 -2.20 -16.00 1.36
N PRO A 180 -1.17 -16.20 2.19
CA PRO A 180 -0.39 -17.43 2.21
C PRO A 180 -1.22 -18.63 2.68
N ASP A 181 -0.70 -19.83 2.54
CA ASP A 181 -1.28 -21.01 3.16
C ASP A 181 -0.96 -21.06 4.67
N MET A 182 -1.63 -21.92 5.43
CA MET A 182 -1.54 -22.00 6.90
C MET A 182 -0.14 -22.28 7.45
N CYS A 183 0.82 -22.64 6.62
CA CYS A 183 2.21 -22.78 7.06
C CYS A 183 3.01 -21.50 6.75
N HIS A 184 2.80 -20.93 5.58
CA HIS A 184 3.52 -19.77 5.13
C HIS A 184 2.99 -18.46 5.75
N ASP A 185 1.71 -18.42 6.16
CA ASP A 185 1.15 -17.29 6.93
C ASP A 185 1.64 -17.25 8.38
N THR A 186 2.25 -18.31 8.88
CA THR A 186 2.75 -18.55 10.23
C THR A 186 1.72 -19.10 11.24
N HIS A 187 0.50 -19.40 10.81
CA HIS A 187 -0.51 -19.98 11.69
C HIS A 187 -0.09 -21.34 12.27
N ASN A 188 0.35 -22.27 11.39
CA ASN A 188 0.71 -23.64 11.76
C ASN A 188 2.21 -23.92 11.78
N CYS A 189 3.04 -22.96 11.37
CA CYS A 189 4.50 -23.11 11.26
C CYS A 189 5.22 -21.95 11.93
N ASP A 190 6.52 -22.16 12.21
CA ASP A 190 7.36 -21.14 12.84
C ASP A 190 7.46 -19.85 12.00
N VAL A 191 7.58 -18.70 12.66
CA VAL A 191 7.78 -17.36 12.05
C VAL A 191 8.89 -17.36 10.99
N ALA A 192 9.94 -18.18 11.16
CA ALA A 192 11.04 -18.29 10.19
C ALA A 192 10.59 -18.86 8.82
N VAL A 193 9.54 -19.69 8.78
CA VAL A 193 8.98 -20.23 7.56
C VAL A 193 8.28 -19.11 6.78
N GLY A 194 7.40 -18.36 7.46
CA GLY A 194 6.73 -17.19 6.87
C GLY A 194 7.71 -16.09 6.46
N ASP A 195 8.78 -15.84 7.22
CA ASP A 195 9.83 -14.87 6.86
C ASP A 195 10.54 -15.26 5.55
N SER A 196 10.78 -16.55 5.37
CA SER A 196 11.40 -17.07 4.14
C SER A 196 10.44 -16.93 2.94
N TRP A 197 9.16 -17.20 3.14
CA TRP A 197 8.11 -17.01 2.16
C TRP A 197 7.93 -15.51 1.82
N LEU A 198 7.83 -14.63 2.83
CA LEU A 198 7.77 -13.19 2.62
C LEU A 198 8.96 -12.68 1.81
N ARG A 199 10.18 -13.18 2.06
CA ARG A 199 11.37 -12.82 1.28
C ARG A 199 11.20 -13.13 -0.19
N GLN A 200 10.62 -14.28 -0.52
CA GLN A 200 10.37 -14.69 -1.90
C GLN A 200 9.30 -13.81 -2.55
N GLU A 201 8.13 -13.68 -1.91
CA GLU A 201 6.99 -12.97 -2.49
C GLU A 201 7.24 -11.46 -2.60
N VAL A 202 7.77 -10.83 -1.56
CA VAL A 202 8.18 -9.41 -1.62
C VAL A 202 9.27 -9.20 -2.67
N GLY A 203 10.17 -10.18 -2.82
CA GLY A 203 11.22 -10.17 -3.84
C GLY A 203 10.64 -10.14 -5.25
N GLN A 204 9.68 -11.01 -5.58
CA GLN A 204 9.05 -11.03 -6.90
C GLN A 204 8.16 -9.80 -7.15
N ILE A 205 7.40 -9.33 -6.14
CA ILE A 205 6.59 -8.11 -6.24
C ILE A 205 7.49 -6.92 -6.57
N THR A 206 8.55 -6.71 -5.77
CA THR A 206 9.45 -5.55 -5.91
C THR A 206 10.32 -5.58 -7.17
N ALA A 207 10.53 -6.74 -7.76
CA ALA A 207 11.20 -6.89 -9.05
C ALA A 207 10.29 -6.59 -10.25
N SER A 208 8.96 -6.61 -10.06
CA SER A 208 7.98 -6.53 -11.14
C SER A 208 7.90 -5.16 -11.83
N PRO A 209 7.46 -5.08 -13.09
CA PRO A 209 7.12 -3.82 -13.75
C PRO A 209 6.03 -3.03 -13.02
N ALA A 210 5.02 -3.70 -12.46
CA ALA A 210 3.94 -3.09 -11.71
C ALA A 210 4.47 -2.32 -10.50
N TRP A 211 5.37 -2.91 -9.72
CA TRP A 211 6.06 -2.25 -8.62
C TRP A 211 6.88 -1.03 -9.08
N LYS A 212 7.70 -1.23 -10.12
CA LYS A 212 8.58 -0.17 -10.65
C LYS A 212 7.83 1.04 -11.18
N SER A 213 6.57 0.88 -11.55
CA SER A 213 5.70 1.97 -12.00
C SER A 213 5.01 2.73 -10.86
N GLY A 214 5.36 2.48 -9.61
CA GLY A 214 4.85 3.16 -8.42
C GLY A 214 3.92 2.28 -7.58
N GLY A 215 4.35 1.06 -7.23
CA GLY A 215 3.62 0.18 -6.32
C GLY A 215 3.78 0.57 -4.84
N VAL A 216 2.76 0.24 -4.05
CA VAL A 216 2.78 0.26 -2.57
C VAL A 216 2.35 -1.11 -2.08
N LEU A 217 3.11 -1.68 -1.14
CA LEU A 217 2.80 -2.96 -0.50
C LEU A 217 2.60 -2.75 1.00
N PHE A 218 1.48 -3.23 1.50
CA PHE A 218 1.18 -3.38 2.92
C PHE A 218 1.40 -4.84 3.32
N ILE A 219 2.07 -5.06 4.44
CA ILE A 219 2.22 -6.37 5.07
C ILE A 219 1.70 -6.21 6.49
N THR A 220 0.70 -6.98 6.87
CA THR A 220 0.09 -6.94 8.19
C THR A 220 -0.17 -8.35 8.71
N TRP A 221 -0.35 -8.49 10.02
CA TRP A 221 -0.89 -9.68 10.65
C TRP A 221 -2.35 -9.45 10.98
N ASP A 222 -3.16 -10.46 10.87
CA ASP A 222 -4.61 -10.38 11.12
C ASP A 222 -4.91 -10.16 12.61
N GLU A 223 -4.23 -10.90 13.49
CA GLU A 223 -4.31 -10.78 14.94
C GLU A 223 -2.98 -11.23 15.58
N ASP A 224 -2.82 -11.00 16.90
CA ASP A 224 -1.71 -11.55 17.65
C ASP A 224 -2.05 -12.95 18.21
N ASP A 225 -1.10 -13.57 18.91
CA ASP A 225 -1.26 -14.85 19.60
C ASP A 225 -2.00 -14.73 20.95
N SER A 226 -2.77 -13.66 21.16
CA SER A 226 -3.43 -13.31 22.42
C SER A 226 -2.45 -12.91 23.56
N SER A 227 -1.20 -12.59 23.25
CA SER A 227 -0.17 -12.24 24.23
C SER A 227 0.07 -10.75 24.42
N SER A 228 -0.33 -9.89 23.47
CA SER A 228 0.13 -8.49 23.36
C SER A 228 -0.97 -7.46 23.07
N ASP A 229 -2.16 -7.63 23.62
CA ASP A 229 -3.28 -6.70 23.46
C ASP A 229 -3.65 -6.48 21.97
N ASN A 230 -3.56 -7.54 21.19
CA ASN A 230 -3.79 -7.56 19.76
C ASN A 230 -2.91 -6.57 18.96
N HIS A 231 -1.68 -6.32 19.47
CA HIS A 231 -0.69 -5.45 18.85
C HIS A 231 0.09 -6.20 17.77
N VAL A 232 -0.24 -5.93 16.51
CA VAL A 232 0.34 -6.60 15.35
C VAL A 232 1.27 -5.68 14.54
N LEU A 233 2.20 -6.29 13.82
CA LEU A 233 3.09 -5.56 12.92
C LEU A 233 2.34 -5.16 11.64
N THR A 234 2.49 -3.89 11.26
CA THR A 234 2.05 -3.44 9.93
C THR A 234 3.14 -2.60 9.28
N LEU A 235 3.56 -3.04 8.09
CA LEU A 235 4.60 -2.42 7.29
C LEU A 235 4.02 -1.77 6.03
N VAL A 236 4.59 -0.62 5.66
CA VAL A 236 4.27 0.09 4.41
C VAL A 236 5.53 0.15 3.57
N VAL A 237 5.65 -0.76 2.61
CA VAL A 237 6.78 -0.86 1.70
C VAL A 237 6.45 -0.06 0.44
N ALA A 238 7.24 0.96 0.13
CA ALA A 238 7.08 1.76 -1.08
C ALA A 238 8.42 2.35 -1.54
N GLN A 239 8.53 2.66 -2.82
CA GLN A 239 9.75 3.24 -3.38
C GLN A 239 9.96 4.67 -2.89
N GLY A 240 11.21 5.01 -2.57
CA GLY A 240 11.60 6.38 -2.23
C GLY A 240 11.15 6.87 -0.85
N THR A 241 10.51 6.04 -0.04
CA THR A 241 10.06 6.44 1.30
C THR A 241 11.19 6.55 2.32
N GLY A 242 12.21 5.68 2.23
CA GLY A 242 13.14 5.47 3.33
C GLY A 242 12.43 4.94 4.59
N HIS A 243 13.15 4.84 5.71
CA HIS A 243 12.54 4.46 6.98
C HIS A 243 11.63 5.57 7.51
N ARG A 244 10.40 5.19 7.86
CA ARG A 244 9.42 6.04 8.54
C ARG A 244 8.75 5.25 9.66
N SER A 245 8.38 5.90 10.73
CA SER A 245 7.59 5.28 11.79
C SER A 245 6.46 6.21 12.22
N SER A 246 5.34 5.62 12.60
CA SER A 246 4.19 6.35 13.13
C SER A 246 3.73 5.71 14.42
N SER A 247 3.54 6.54 15.45
CA SER A 247 2.95 6.14 16.74
C SER A 247 1.46 6.46 16.82
N LYS A 248 0.85 6.90 15.73
CA LYS A 248 -0.60 7.12 15.69
C LYS A 248 -1.33 5.80 15.87
N PRO A 249 -2.47 5.79 16.56
CA PRO A 249 -3.28 4.58 16.66
C PRO A 249 -3.88 4.22 15.30
N TYR A 250 -3.57 3.02 14.85
CA TYR A 250 -4.10 2.44 13.63
C TYR A 250 -4.73 1.09 13.91
N THR A 251 -5.63 0.68 13.04
CA THR A 251 -6.30 -0.62 13.05
C THR A 251 -6.49 -1.13 11.62
N HIS A 252 -7.06 -2.31 11.46
CA HIS A 252 -7.48 -2.85 10.15
C HIS A 252 -8.37 -1.88 9.36
N TYR A 253 -9.21 -1.10 10.05
CA TYR A 253 -10.00 -0.05 9.42
C TYR A 253 -9.14 1.09 8.86
N SER A 254 -8.00 1.39 9.50
CA SER A 254 -7.05 2.38 9.00
C SER A 254 -6.33 1.91 7.74
N LEU A 255 -5.98 0.63 7.68
CA LEU A 255 -5.38 0.02 6.49
C LEU A 255 -6.38 0.02 5.33
N LEU A 256 -7.62 -0.44 5.56
CA LEU A 256 -8.68 -0.39 4.54
C LEU A 256 -8.90 1.04 4.03
N ALA A 257 -9.06 2.02 4.93
CA ALA A 257 -9.21 3.43 4.56
C ALA A 257 -8.07 3.93 3.67
N THR A 258 -6.83 3.49 3.97
CA THR A 258 -5.65 3.85 3.19
C THR A 258 -5.69 3.24 1.79
N VAL A 259 -6.02 1.96 1.70
CA VAL A 259 -6.18 1.24 0.42
C VAL A 259 -7.26 1.91 -0.44
N GLU A 260 -8.43 2.21 0.13
CA GLU A 260 -9.53 2.87 -0.55
C GLU A 260 -9.16 4.26 -1.07
N ASP A 261 -8.46 5.07 -0.25
CA ASP A 261 -7.96 6.38 -0.66
C ASP A 261 -6.97 6.28 -1.84
N LEU A 262 -6.05 5.29 -1.81
CA LEU A 262 -5.08 5.05 -2.88
C LEU A 262 -5.74 4.59 -4.18
N LEU A 263 -6.78 3.78 -4.09
CA LEU A 263 -7.54 3.29 -5.24
C LEU A 263 -8.55 4.30 -5.76
N GLY A 264 -8.91 5.30 -4.94
CA GLY A 264 -9.83 6.37 -5.29
C GLY A 264 -11.30 5.95 -5.23
N VAL A 265 -11.63 5.04 -4.33
CA VAL A 265 -13.00 4.59 -4.03
C VAL A 265 -13.51 5.16 -2.70
N GLY A 266 -14.79 5.02 -2.43
CA GLY A 266 -15.39 5.43 -1.16
C GLY A 266 -14.92 4.55 0.00
N ARG A 267 -15.09 4.99 1.24
CA ARG A 267 -14.70 4.22 2.42
C ARG A 267 -15.87 3.38 2.96
N LEU A 268 -15.60 2.10 3.19
CA LEU A 268 -16.56 1.12 3.70
C LEU A 268 -16.61 1.12 5.23
N GLY A 269 -17.77 0.86 5.78
CA GLY A 269 -17.98 0.60 7.20
C GLY A 269 -17.22 1.56 8.12
N GLN A 270 -16.50 1.01 9.09
CA GLN A 270 -15.68 1.75 10.06
C GLN A 270 -14.45 2.44 9.43
N ALA A 271 -14.03 2.03 8.23
CA ALA A 271 -12.97 2.74 7.52
C ALA A 271 -13.33 4.21 7.23
N SER A 272 -14.64 4.52 7.14
CA SER A 272 -15.13 5.90 6.94
C SER A 272 -14.71 6.86 8.06
N GLY A 273 -14.58 6.37 9.30
CA GLY A 273 -14.16 7.15 10.47
C GLY A 273 -12.69 6.94 10.85
N ALA A 274 -11.99 6.01 10.21
CA ALA A 274 -10.63 5.64 10.57
C ALA A 274 -9.59 6.64 10.03
N THR A 275 -8.52 6.83 10.79
CA THR A 275 -7.36 7.62 10.36
C THR A 275 -6.54 6.82 9.34
N PRO A 276 -6.36 7.30 8.09
CA PRO A 276 -5.52 6.59 7.12
C PRO A 276 -4.04 6.73 7.46
N MET A 277 -3.24 5.76 7.02
CA MET A 277 -1.81 5.65 7.28
C MET A 277 -0.97 6.52 6.31
N SER A 278 -1.47 7.72 5.96
CA SER A 278 -0.89 8.59 4.94
C SER A 278 0.52 9.12 5.29
N ASP A 279 0.87 9.19 6.57
CA ASP A 279 2.19 9.61 7.05
C ASP A 279 3.30 8.55 6.83
N LEU A 280 2.91 7.32 6.56
CA LEU A 280 3.81 6.22 6.21
C LEU A 280 4.00 6.05 4.70
N LEU A 281 3.19 6.73 3.89
CA LEU A 281 3.27 6.70 2.43
C LEU A 281 4.36 7.65 1.90
N PRO A 282 4.84 7.47 0.65
CA PRO A 282 5.71 8.44 -0.03
C PRO A 282 5.05 9.82 -0.05
N SER A 283 5.82 10.86 0.24
CA SER A 283 5.40 12.27 0.15
C SER A 283 5.40 12.76 -1.28
#